data_0520ff68298f485502838347254b348b
#
_entry.id   0520ff68298f485502838347254b348b
#
_cell.length_a   1.000
_cell.length_b   1.000
_cell.length_c   1.000
_cell.angle_alpha   90.00
_cell.angle_beta   90.00
_cell.angle_gamma   90.00
#
_symmetry.space_group_name_H-M   'P 1'
#
loop_
_entity.id
_entity.type
_entity.pdbx_description
1 polymer ?
#
loop_
_entity_poly.entity_id
_entity_poly.type
_entity_poly.pdbx_seq_one_letter_code
_entity_poly.pdbx_strand_id
1 'polypeptide(L)'
;IRDSPTTVHLFLDGVSVSESMMFEEGILSYDPGPLPVGIHSIEIRMQDIDGENISPVKWSFTVGTERRSFSELVRYNGRLNSRLSAEEVSGTSLNIAEVMGNFNVDVEWGKLTTDLRLTSRESPHAQPHNRFGASLSMGNILDINVGDHYPRFSPFSIDGKRVRGLGFDANLKWVRLQFISGELNRAIHERGGMDGGYQLMHGLT
;
A
#
# COMPACT_ATOMS: atom_id res chain seq x y z
N ILE A 1 -31.18 21.57 49.81
CA ILE A 1 -30.84 20.45 48.94
C ILE A 1 -32.13 20.10 48.21
N ARG A 2 -32.39 20.78 47.13
CA ARG A 2 -33.44 20.53 46.15
C ARG A 2 -32.74 19.79 45.01
N ASP A 3 -33.44 18.84 44.40
CA ASP A 3 -33.26 18.39 43.06
C ASP A 3 -32.62 16.99 42.90
N SER A 4 -33.29 15.99 43.52
CA SER A 4 -33.19 14.66 42.93
C SER A 4 -34.34 14.52 41.92
N PRO A 5 -34.07 14.35 40.63
CA PRO A 5 -35.10 14.15 39.65
C PRO A 5 -35.90 12.89 39.97
N THR A 6 -37.23 12.98 39.95
CA THR A 6 -38.14 11.86 40.26
C THR A 6 -38.27 10.94 39.05
N THR A 7 -38.08 11.45 37.84
CA THR A 7 -38.18 10.73 36.59
C THR A 7 -37.15 11.25 35.61
N VAL A 8 -36.35 10.31 35.04
CA VAL A 8 -35.34 10.59 34.04
C VAL A 8 -35.63 9.77 32.80
N HIS A 9 -35.68 10.42 31.66
CA HIS A 9 -35.82 9.76 30.34
C HIS A 9 -34.60 10.07 29.47
N LEU A 10 -34.01 9.03 28.88
CA LEU A 10 -32.89 9.14 28.00
C LEU A 10 -33.33 8.84 26.56
N PHE A 11 -32.91 9.67 25.62
CA PHE A 11 -33.14 9.47 24.19
C PHE A 11 -31.83 9.48 23.44
N LEU A 12 -31.66 8.51 22.54
CA LEU A 12 -30.59 8.46 21.57
C LEU A 12 -31.21 8.61 20.17
N ASP A 13 -30.79 9.61 19.42
CA ASP A 13 -31.34 9.96 18.10
C ASP A 13 -32.88 10.08 18.06
N GLY A 14 -33.43 10.57 19.13
CA GLY A 14 -34.87 10.71 19.29
C GLY A 14 -35.62 9.44 19.70
N VAL A 15 -34.96 8.31 19.83
CA VAL A 15 -35.52 7.03 20.29
C VAL A 15 -35.31 6.93 21.81
N SER A 16 -36.35 6.59 22.55
CA SER A 16 -36.25 6.37 24.01
C SER A 16 -35.45 5.09 24.29
N VAL A 17 -34.43 5.23 25.11
CA VAL A 17 -33.57 4.12 25.58
C VAL A 17 -33.58 4.03 27.11
N SER A 18 -34.57 4.61 27.74
CA SER A 18 -34.69 4.72 29.18
C SER A 18 -34.76 3.39 29.91
N GLU A 19 -35.28 2.34 29.26
CA GLU A 19 -35.37 1.01 29.85
C GLU A 19 -34.00 0.31 29.98
N SER A 20 -33.00 0.73 29.18
CA SER A 20 -31.66 0.17 29.15
C SER A 20 -30.62 0.99 29.91
N MET A 21 -31.04 2.06 30.55
CA MET A 21 -30.15 2.88 31.35
C MET A 21 -30.11 2.40 32.80
N MET A 22 -28.98 2.63 33.47
CA MET A 22 -28.81 2.44 34.89
C MET A 22 -28.59 3.81 35.54
N PHE A 23 -29.29 4.06 36.68
CA PHE A 23 -29.12 5.26 37.44
C PHE A 23 -28.81 4.89 38.90
N GLU A 24 -27.57 5.08 39.28
CA GLU A 24 -27.07 4.78 40.63
C GLU A 24 -26.27 5.96 41.19
N GLU A 25 -26.48 6.30 42.44
CA GLU A 25 -25.75 7.36 43.18
C GLU A 25 -25.65 8.71 42.45
N GLY A 26 -26.66 9.07 41.64
CA GLY A 26 -26.64 10.30 40.86
C GLY A 26 -25.89 10.20 39.53
N ILE A 27 -25.41 9.03 39.16
CA ILE A 27 -24.74 8.78 37.88
C ILE A 27 -25.69 8.00 36.98
N LEU A 28 -25.89 8.52 35.76
CA LEU A 28 -26.65 7.88 34.72
C LEU A 28 -25.66 7.16 33.78
N SER A 29 -25.83 5.87 33.63
CA SER A 29 -25.00 5.01 32.74
C SER A 29 -25.88 4.35 31.70
N TYR A 30 -25.42 4.38 30.45
CA TYR A 30 -26.07 3.74 29.32
C TYR A 30 -25.02 3.24 28.32
N ASP A 31 -25.12 1.98 27.91
CA ASP A 31 -24.28 1.40 26.85
C ASP A 31 -25.12 1.20 25.58
N PRO A 32 -24.90 2.01 24.55
CA PRO A 32 -25.64 1.87 23.30
C PRO A 32 -25.19 0.68 22.43
N GLY A 33 -24.13 -0.03 22.83
CA GLY A 33 -23.48 -1.00 21.95
C GLY A 33 -22.90 -0.35 20.69
N PRO A 34 -22.67 -1.12 19.60
CA PRO A 34 -22.14 -0.60 18.35
C PRO A 34 -23.12 0.36 17.66
N LEU A 35 -22.74 1.62 17.50
CA LEU A 35 -23.50 2.63 16.77
C LEU A 35 -23.00 2.76 15.32
N PRO A 36 -23.88 3.07 14.36
CA PRO A 36 -23.48 3.42 13.00
C PRO A 36 -22.52 4.63 12.97
N VAL A 37 -21.71 4.71 11.92
CA VAL A 37 -20.87 5.90 11.69
C VAL A 37 -21.77 7.09 11.36
N GLY A 38 -21.58 8.20 12.09
CA GLY A 38 -22.37 9.40 11.89
C GLY A 38 -22.43 10.29 13.12
N ILE A 39 -23.27 11.32 13.05
CA ILE A 39 -23.55 12.21 14.18
C ILE A 39 -24.75 11.64 14.92
N HIS A 40 -24.57 11.44 16.22
CA HIS A 40 -25.59 10.97 17.12
C HIS A 40 -25.94 12.05 18.14
N SER A 41 -27.21 12.10 18.55
CA SER A 41 -27.71 13.07 19.53
C SER A 41 -28.21 12.35 20.77
N ILE A 42 -27.86 12.91 21.94
CA ILE A 42 -28.38 12.46 23.21
C ILE A 42 -29.23 13.58 23.78
N GLU A 43 -30.42 13.24 24.32
CA GLU A 43 -31.29 14.10 25.03
C GLU A 43 -31.72 13.47 26.35
N ILE A 44 -31.56 14.21 27.46
CA ILE A 44 -32.04 13.81 28.77
C ILE A 44 -33.21 14.72 29.13
N ARG A 45 -34.36 14.14 29.43
CA ARG A 45 -35.53 14.83 29.95
C ARG A 45 -35.74 14.41 31.38
N MET A 46 -36.00 15.34 32.24
CA MET A 46 -36.16 15.13 33.66
C MET A 46 -37.42 15.86 34.18
N GLN A 47 -38.04 15.28 35.18
CA GLN A 47 -39.10 15.94 35.93
C GLN A 47 -38.69 16.08 37.39
N ASP A 48 -39.07 17.18 38.01
CA ASP A 48 -38.84 17.39 39.42
C ASP A 48 -39.85 16.63 40.29
N ILE A 49 -39.74 16.77 41.60
CA ILE A 49 -40.64 16.14 42.58
C ILE A 49 -42.10 16.57 42.46
N ASP A 50 -42.36 17.75 41.92
CA ASP A 50 -43.68 18.31 41.70
C ASP A 50 -44.26 17.91 40.32
N GLY A 51 -43.50 17.15 39.54
CA GLY A 51 -43.88 16.70 38.19
C GLY A 51 -43.66 17.77 37.10
N GLU A 52 -43.00 18.86 37.41
CA GLU A 52 -42.67 19.89 36.42
C GLU A 52 -41.48 19.46 35.55
N ASN A 53 -41.55 19.78 34.25
CA ASN A 53 -40.47 19.43 33.31
C ASN A 53 -39.28 20.38 33.54
N ILE A 54 -38.12 19.80 33.83
CA ILE A 54 -36.83 20.49 33.84
C ILE A 54 -36.35 20.68 32.39
N SER A 55 -35.68 21.80 32.11
CA SER A 55 -35.12 22.02 30.76
C SER A 55 -34.27 20.83 30.29
N PRO A 56 -34.54 20.24 29.10
CA PRO A 56 -33.83 19.09 28.63
C PRO A 56 -32.38 19.40 28.34
N VAL A 57 -31.49 18.45 28.67
CA VAL A 57 -30.08 18.54 28.35
C VAL A 57 -29.84 17.78 27.04
N LYS A 58 -29.26 18.47 26.05
CA LYS A 58 -28.97 17.91 24.76
C LYS A 58 -27.51 18.12 24.37
N TRP A 59 -26.90 17.10 23.80
CA TRP A 59 -25.61 17.21 23.13
C TRP A 59 -25.52 16.24 21.98
N SER A 60 -24.53 16.41 21.11
CA SER A 60 -24.23 15.49 20.03
C SER A 60 -22.79 15.02 20.09
N PHE A 61 -22.55 13.80 19.59
CA PHE A 61 -21.23 13.23 19.43
C PHE A 61 -21.13 12.55 18.06
N THR A 62 -19.92 12.33 17.60
CA THR A 62 -19.68 11.70 16.30
C THR A 62 -19.04 10.34 16.50
N VAL A 63 -19.68 9.29 15.96
CA VAL A 63 -19.09 7.98 15.81
C VAL A 63 -18.37 7.97 14.47
N GLY A 64 -17.05 7.85 14.52
CA GLY A 64 -16.19 7.74 13.33
C GLY A 64 -15.74 6.31 13.11
N THR A 65 -15.29 5.99 11.92
CA THR A 65 -14.45 4.82 11.69
C THR A 65 -13.15 5.01 12.46
N GLU A 66 -12.65 3.97 13.10
CA GLU A 66 -11.30 3.99 13.65
C GLU A 66 -10.33 4.43 12.55
N ARG A 67 -9.66 5.56 12.75
CA ARG A 67 -8.57 5.98 11.86
C ARG A 67 -7.40 5.07 12.15
N ARG A 68 -7.25 4.02 11.35
CA ARG A 68 -6.03 3.21 11.40
C ARG A 68 -4.82 4.12 11.21
N SER A 69 -3.84 3.96 12.05
CA SER A 69 -2.57 4.67 11.92
C SER A 69 -1.92 4.32 10.58
N PHE A 70 -1.19 5.26 9.99
CA PHE A 70 -0.42 5.00 8.77
C PHE A 70 0.48 3.77 8.91
N SER A 71 1.08 3.57 10.07
CA SER A 71 1.91 2.40 10.38
C SER A 71 1.14 1.07 10.42
N GLU A 72 -0.18 1.09 10.62
CA GLU A 72 -1.04 -0.09 10.55
C GLU A 72 -1.46 -0.42 9.11
N LEU A 73 -1.55 0.61 8.27
CA LEU A 73 -1.97 0.49 6.88
C LEU A 73 -0.81 0.20 5.93
N VAL A 74 0.41 0.56 6.31
CA VAL A 74 1.59 0.48 5.45
C VAL A 74 2.73 -0.23 6.20
N ARG A 75 3.17 -1.35 5.65
CA ARG A 75 4.38 -2.03 6.09
C ARG A 75 5.46 -1.82 5.04
N TYR A 76 6.65 -1.49 5.48
CA TYR A 76 7.77 -1.33 4.58
C TYR A 76 9.01 -2.00 5.13
N ASN A 77 9.83 -2.51 4.24
CA ASN A 77 11.14 -3.06 4.54
C ASN A 77 12.08 -2.79 3.38
N GLY A 78 13.35 -2.71 3.67
CA GLY A 78 14.37 -2.52 2.65
C GLY A 78 15.73 -3.01 3.11
N ARG A 79 16.57 -3.32 2.14
CA ARG A 79 17.96 -3.71 2.37
C ARG A 79 18.82 -2.99 1.35
N LEU A 80 19.93 -2.44 1.81
CA LEU A 80 20.96 -1.87 0.97
C LEU A 80 22.29 -2.55 1.31
N ASN A 81 22.97 -3.04 0.28
CA ASN A 81 24.31 -3.65 0.41
C ASN A 81 25.26 -2.91 -0.52
N SER A 82 26.45 -2.65 -0.04
CA SER A 82 27.55 -2.12 -0.84
C SER A 82 28.73 -3.07 -0.80
N ARG A 83 29.40 -3.23 -1.92
CA ARG A 83 30.61 -4.04 -2.04
C ARG A 83 31.68 -3.26 -2.78
N LEU A 84 32.85 -3.26 -2.24
CA LEU A 84 34.07 -2.78 -2.90
C LEU A 84 35.01 -3.98 -3.06
N SER A 85 35.49 -4.23 -4.25
CA SER A 85 36.49 -5.26 -4.52
C SER A 85 37.60 -4.71 -5.40
N ALA A 86 38.82 -5.11 -5.08
CA ALA A 86 40.00 -4.86 -5.89
C ALA A 86 40.53 -6.20 -6.41
N GLU A 87 40.62 -6.33 -7.70
CA GLU A 87 41.15 -7.51 -8.38
C GLU A 87 42.36 -7.12 -9.21
N GLU A 88 43.39 -7.91 -9.18
CA GLU A 88 44.55 -7.77 -10.09
C GLU A 88 44.54 -8.91 -11.10
N VAL A 89 44.43 -8.57 -12.37
CA VAL A 89 44.42 -9.53 -13.46
C VAL A 89 45.53 -9.15 -14.44
N SER A 90 46.51 -10.01 -14.55
CA SER A 90 47.65 -9.84 -15.51
C SER A 90 48.38 -8.48 -15.32
N GLY A 91 48.56 -8.04 -14.08
CA GLY A 91 49.23 -6.78 -13.74
C GLY A 91 48.37 -5.53 -13.92
N THR A 92 47.10 -5.69 -14.17
CA THR A 92 46.10 -4.57 -14.22
C THR A 92 45.23 -4.65 -13.00
N SER A 93 45.25 -3.58 -12.18
CA SER A 93 44.35 -3.43 -11.02
C SER A 93 42.96 -2.99 -11.47
N LEU A 94 41.95 -3.75 -11.10
CA LEU A 94 40.53 -3.47 -11.37
C LEU A 94 39.79 -3.25 -10.07
N ASN A 95 39.38 -2.03 -9.83
CA ASN A 95 38.55 -1.67 -8.67
C ASN A 95 37.07 -1.69 -9.07
N ILE A 96 36.28 -2.49 -8.35
CA ILE A 96 34.86 -2.63 -8.59
C ILE A 96 34.10 -2.13 -7.38
N ALA A 97 33.21 -1.18 -7.60
CA ALA A 97 32.21 -0.76 -6.65
C ALA A 97 30.82 -1.25 -7.09
N GLU A 98 30.08 -1.83 -6.17
CA GLU A 98 28.73 -2.33 -6.43
C GLU A 98 27.81 -1.93 -5.27
N VAL A 99 26.61 -1.46 -5.61
CA VAL A 99 25.53 -1.17 -4.68
C VAL A 99 24.31 -1.96 -5.12
N MET A 100 23.74 -2.73 -4.22
CA MET A 100 22.52 -3.49 -4.43
C MET A 100 21.52 -3.14 -3.35
N GLY A 101 20.28 -2.90 -3.76
CA GLY A 101 19.20 -2.59 -2.85
C GLY A 101 17.88 -3.18 -3.28
N ASN A 102 17.06 -3.48 -2.30
CA ASN A 102 15.66 -3.78 -2.50
C ASN A 102 14.82 -3.03 -1.47
N PHE A 103 13.64 -2.61 -1.90
CA PHE A 103 12.68 -1.94 -1.04
C PHE A 103 11.30 -2.49 -1.34
N ASN A 104 10.54 -2.79 -0.28
CA ASN A 104 9.19 -3.32 -0.36
C ASN A 104 8.26 -2.46 0.47
N VAL A 105 7.09 -2.20 -0.07
CA VAL A 105 5.97 -1.55 0.61
C VAL A 105 4.75 -2.42 0.43
N ASP A 106 4.20 -2.88 1.54
CA ASP A 106 2.95 -3.63 1.55
C ASP A 106 1.84 -2.71 2.08
N VAL A 107 0.76 -2.60 1.33
CA VAL A 107 -0.47 -1.90 1.70
C VAL A 107 -1.65 -2.87 1.60
N GLU A 108 -2.78 -2.52 2.20
CA GLU A 108 -3.96 -3.41 2.25
C GLU A 108 -4.41 -3.91 0.86
N TRP A 109 -4.29 -3.09 -0.16
CA TRP A 109 -4.73 -3.38 -1.53
C TRP A 109 -3.61 -3.82 -2.47
N GLY A 110 -2.35 -3.79 -2.04
CA GLY A 110 -1.25 -4.14 -2.94
C GLY A 110 0.14 -4.12 -2.33
N LYS A 111 1.10 -4.47 -3.17
CA LYS A 111 2.51 -4.53 -2.82
C LYS A 111 3.36 -3.88 -3.89
N LEU A 112 4.24 -2.97 -3.47
CA LEU A 112 5.29 -2.40 -4.30
C LEU A 112 6.63 -3.05 -3.92
N THR A 113 7.33 -3.56 -4.91
CA THR A 113 8.69 -4.10 -4.76
C THR A 113 9.62 -3.35 -5.71
N THR A 114 10.79 -2.95 -5.24
CA THR A 114 11.81 -2.33 -6.07
C THR A 114 13.14 -3.03 -5.90
N ASP A 115 13.89 -3.15 -6.98
CA ASP A 115 15.23 -3.72 -7.03
C ASP A 115 16.18 -2.74 -7.71
N LEU A 116 17.34 -2.55 -7.12
CA LEU A 116 18.40 -1.70 -7.64
C LEU A 116 19.74 -2.44 -7.61
N ARG A 117 20.47 -2.39 -8.70
CA ARG A 117 21.87 -2.78 -8.76
C ARG A 117 22.65 -1.78 -9.58
N LEU A 118 23.62 -1.15 -8.96
CA LEU A 118 24.55 -0.21 -9.60
C LEU A 118 25.97 -0.76 -9.49
N THR A 119 26.74 -0.65 -10.57
CA THR A 119 28.15 -1.07 -10.56
C THR A 119 29.00 -0.09 -11.36
N SER A 120 30.23 0.11 -10.90
CA SER A 120 31.24 0.89 -11.62
C SER A 120 31.71 0.26 -12.94
N ARG A 121 31.29 -0.99 -13.21
CA ARG A 121 31.56 -1.70 -14.48
C ARG A 121 30.62 -1.32 -15.62
N GLU A 122 29.73 -0.37 -15.42
CA GLU A 122 28.84 0.07 -16.51
C GLU A 122 29.66 0.62 -17.67
N SER A 123 29.36 0.15 -18.88
CA SER A 123 30.07 0.57 -20.09
C SER A 123 29.08 0.72 -21.24
N PRO A 124 29.21 1.74 -22.09
CA PRO A 124 28.41 1.87 -23.30
C PRO A 124 28.72 0.77 -24.34
N HIS A 125 29.89 0.10 -24.21
CA HIS A 125 30.36 -0.96 -25.11
C HIS A 125 30.00 -2.38 -24.64
N ALA A 126 29.16 -2.51 -23.63
CA ALA A 126 28.70 -3.81 -23.09
C ALA A 126 27.20 -3.75 -22.77
N GLN A 127 26.58 -4.90 -22.61
CA GLN A 127 25.21 -4.96 -22.10
C GLN A 127 25.13 -4.37 -20.69
N PRO A 128 24.04 -3.68 -20.34
CA PRO A 128 23.91 -2.97 -19.07
C PRO A 128 24.09 -3.91 -17.88
N HIS A 129 25.02 -3.57 -17.00
CA HIS A 129 25.21 -4.20 -15.70
C HIS A 129 24.33 -3.57 -14.62
N ASN A 130 24.07 -2.26 -14.75
CA ASN A 130 23.14 -1.54 -13.88
C ASN A 130 21.71 -2.01 -14.14
N ARG A 131 20.99 -2.27 -13.06
CA ARG A 131 19.61 -2.76 -13.10
C ARG A 131 18.74 -1.94 -12.17
N PHE A 132 17.53 -1.69 -12.63
CA PHE A 132 16.49 -1.08 -11.83
C PHE A 132 15.17 -1.70 -12.24
N GLY A 133 14.45 -2.24 -11.27
CA GLY A 133 13.12 -2.80 -11.46
C GLY A 133 12.17 -2.30 -10.38
N ALA A 134 10.92 -2.10 -10.77
CA ALA A 134 9.81 -1.85 -9.84
C ALA A 134 8.61 -2.69 -10.28
N SER A 135 7.98 -3.35 -9.31
CA SER A 135 6.79 -4.16 -9.50
C SER A 135 5.71 -3.71 -8.55
N LEU A 136 4.52 -3.42 -9.07
CA LEU A 136 3.32 -3.15 -8.31
C LEU A 136 2.33 -4.29 -8.52
N SER A 137 2.00 -5.01 -7.45
CA SER A 137 1.01 -6.08 -7.45
C SER A 137 -0.22 -5.66 -6.68
N MET A 138 -1.41 -5.81 -7.26
CA MET A 138 -2.70 -5.53 -6.63
C MET A 138 -3.49 -6.84 -6.49
N GLY A 139 -3.33 -7.50 -5.36
CA GLY A 139 -3.87 -8.83 -5.11
C GLY A 139 -3.44 -9.82 -6.19
N ASN A 140 -4.38 -10.63 -6.67
CA ASN A 140 -4.19 -11.57 -7.78
C ASN A 140 -4.75 -11.03 -9.11
N ILE A 141 -5.06 -9.73 -9.17
CA ILE A 141 -5.81 -9.15 -10.29
C ILE A 141 -4.87 -8.44 -11.25
N LEU A 142 -3.86 -7.74 -10.74
CA LEU A 142 -3.03 -6.85 -11.56
C LEU A 142 -1.59 -6.83 -11.08
N ASP A 143 -0.67 -7.04 -12.00
CA ASP A 143 0.77 -6.84 -11.83
C ASP A 143 1.29 -5.86 -12.89
N ILE A 144 1.98 -4.84 -12.44
CA ILE A 144 2.64 -3.85 -13.30
C ILE A 144 4.13 -3.88 -13.00
N ASN A 145 4.95 -4.02 -14.04
CA ASN A 145 6.40 -4.06 -13.95
C ASN A 145 7.02 -2.93 -14.77
N VAL A 146 7.99 -2.26 -14.19
CA VAL A 146 8.71 -1.14 -14.84
C VAL A 146 10.21 -1.35 -14.67
N GLY A 147 10.98 -1.14 -15.73
CA GLY A 147 12.42 -1.33 -15.75
C GLY A 147 12.81 -2.77 -16.02
N ASP A 148 13.85 -3.25 -15.36
CA ASP A 148 14.35 -4.62 -15.55
C ASP A 148 13.45 -5.64 -14.86
N HIS A 149 12.81 -6.50 -15.61
CA HIS A 149 11.96 -7.56 -15.08
C HIS A 149 12.11 -8.86 -15.90
N TYR A 150 11.62 -9.98 -15.37
CA TYR A 150 11.72 -11.32 -15.98
C TYR A 150 10.30 -11.86 -16.21
N PRO A 151 9.67 -11.50 -17.33
CA PRO A 151 8.31 -11.93 -17.62
C PRO A 151 8.26 -13.44 -17.89
N ARG A 152 7.15 -14.05 -17.47
CA ARG A 152 6.79 -15.42 -17.83
C ARG A 152 5.61 -15.37 -18.79
N PHE A 153 5.91 -15.26 -20.06
CA PHE A 153 4.89 -15.04 -21.07
C PHE A 153 4.45 -16.34 -21.73
N SER A 154 5.35 -16.99 -22.42
CA SER A 154 5.15 -18.30 -23.04
C SER A 154 6.49 -19.03 -23.14
N PRO A 155 6.55 -20.36 -22.92
CA PRO A 155 7.77 -21.14 -23.10
C PRO A 155 8.36 -21.00 -24.51
N PHE A 156 7.55 -20.68 -25.53
CA PHE A 156 7.97 -20.53 -26.92
C PHE A 156 8.39 -19.10 -27.30
N SER A 157 8.18 -18.11 -26.42
CA SER A 157 8.52 -16.73 -26.72
C SER A 157 9.52 -16.13 -25.73
N ILE A 158 9.09 -15.75 -24.55
CA ILE A 158 9.94 -15.18 -23.50
C ILE A 158 9.64 -15.89 -22.21
N ASP A 159 10.52 -16.78 -21.83
CA ASP A 159 10.50 -17.35 -20.50
C ASP A 159 11.81 -17.05 -19.80
N GLY A 160 11.73 -16.28 -18.69
CA GLY A 160 12.87 -15.97 -17.84
C GLY A 160 13.97 -15.09 -18.47
N LYS A 161 13.76 -14.51 -19.64
CA LYS A 161 14.69 -13.50 -20.21
C LYS A 161 14.42 -12.14 -19.58
N ARG A 162 15.50 -11.42 -19.30
CA ARG A 162 15.40 -10.04 -18.82
C ARG A 162 14.85 -9.14 -19.91
N VAL A 163 13.82 -8.39 -19.60
CA VAL A 163 13.29 -7.30 -20.42
C VAL A 163 13.45 -5.99 -19.63
N ARG A 164 13.95 -4.96 -20.29
CA ARG A 164 13.97 -3.60 -19.75
C ARG A 164 12.88 -2.79 -20.41
N GLY A 165 11.82 -2.51 -19.69
CA GLY A 165 10.66 -1.83 -20.25
C GLY A 165 9.46 -1.84 -19.33
N LEU A 166 8.29 -2.09 -19.89
CA LEU A 166 7.01 -2.17 -19.21
C LEU A 166 6.41 -3.56 -19.36
N GLY A 167 5.91 -4.09 -18.28
CA GLY A 167 5.12 -5.33 -18.24
C GLY A 167 3.79 -5.06 -17.53
N PHE A 168 2.75 -5.69 -18.01
CA PHE A 168 1.41 -5.62 -17.46
C PHE A 168 0.79 -7.03 -17.53
N ASP A 169 0.25 -7.50 -16.41
CA ASP A 169 -0.47 -8.77 -16.31
C ASP A 169 -1.77 -8.54 -15.55
N ALA A 170 -2.90 -8.67 -16.23
CA ALA A 170 -4.21 -8.56 -15.63
C ALA A 170 -4.92 -9.92 -15.68
N ASN A 171 -5.25 -10.43 -14.51
CA ASN A 171 -5.98 -11.68 -14.33
C ASN A 171 -7.43 -11.38 -13.94
N LEU A 172 -8.26 -11.23 -14.93
CA LEU A 172 -9.71 -11.06 -14.75
C LEU A 172 -10.33 -12.45 -14.80
N LYS A 173 -11.14 -12.82 -13.81
CA LYS A 173 -11.79 -14.15 -13.62
C LYS A 173 -11.96 -15.03 -14.88
N TRP A 174 -12.21 -14.43 -16.02
CA TRP A 174 -12.55 -15.08 -17.29
C TRP A 174 -11.47 -14.93 -18.36
N VAL A 175 -10.60 -13.93 -18.22
CA VAL A 175 -9.59 -13.57 -19.22
C VAL A 175 -8.32 -13.14 -18.50
N ARG A 176 -7.18 -13.58 -19.00
CA ARG A 176 -5.87 -13.09 -18.62
C ARG A 176 -5.29 -12.28 -19.76
N LEU A 177 -4.93 -11.05 -19.49
CA LEU A 177 -4.30 -10.14 -20.45
C LEU A 177 -2.87 -9.90 -20.02
N GLN A 178 -1.93 -10.16 -20.92
CA GLN A 178 -0.51 -9.89 -20.68
C GLN A 178 0.02 -9.00 -21.79
N PHE A 179 0.73 -7.96 -21.38
CA PHE A 179 1.39 -7.01 -22.29
C PHE A 179 2.83 -6.82 -21.85
N ILE A 180 3.76 -6.82 -22.81
CA ILE A 180 5.16 -6.54 -22.61
C ILE A 180 5.65 -5.62 -23.72
N SER A 181 6.41 -4.60 -23.33
CA SER A 181 7.09 -3.70 -24.25
C SER A 181 8.45 -3.30 -23.67
N GLY A 182 9.51 -3.51 -24.39
CA GLY A 182 10.85 -3.16 -23.91
C GLY A 182 11.98 -3.73 -24.74
N GLU A 183 13.19 -3.57 -24.22
CA GLU A 183 14.44 -4.01 -24.83
C GLU A 183 14.92 -5.30 -24.17
N LEU A 184 15.26 -6.28 -24.96
CA LEU A 184 15.97 -7.49 -24.53
C LEU A 184 17.48 -7.26 -24.46
N ASN A 185 18.02 -6.56 -25.46
CA ASN A 185 19.41 -6.22 -25.58
C ASN A 185 19.54 -4.76 -26.01
N ARG A 186 20.42 -4.02 -25.35
CA ARG A 186 20.76 -2.65 -25.75
C ARG A 186 21.66 -2.70 -26.99
N ALA A 187 21.48 -1.74 -27.90
CA ALA A 187 22.44 -1.48 -28.95
C ALA A 187 23.82 -1.17 -28.34
N ILE A 188 24.84 -1.86 -28.81
CA ILE A 188 26.21 -1.69 -28.33
C ILE A 188 26.97 -0.92 -29.41
N HIS A 189 27.61 0.20 -29.02
CA HIS A 189 28.51 0.92 -29.91
C HIS A 189 29.84 0.17 -30.03
N GLU A 190 30.08 -0.45 -31.18
CA GLU A 190 31.36 -1.05 -31.44
C GLU A 190 32.44 0.00 -31.71
N ARG A 191 33.64 -0.26 -31.21
CA ARG A 191 34.85 0.57 -31.39
C ARG A 191 35.39 0.43 -32.84
N GLY A 192 34.54 0.50 -33.84
CA GLY A 192 34.96 0.23 -35.20
C GLY A 192 33.93 0.46 -36.29
N GLY A 193 32.83 1.15 -35.98
CA GLY A 193 31.95 1.67 -37.03
C GLY A 193 30.82 0.78 -37.52
N MET A 194 30.51 -0.32 -36.84
CA MET A 194 29.24 -1.04 -37.04
C MET A 194 28.41 -0.91 -35.76
N ASP A 195 27.23 -0.33 -35.89
CA ASP A 195 26.25 -0.28 -34.79
C ASP A 195 25.75 -1.69 -34.48
N GLY A 196 26.01 -2.16 -33.26
CA GLY A 196 25.47 -3.43 -32.79
C GLY A 196 23.94 -3.36 -32.72
N GLY A 197 23.26 -4.35 -33.26
CA GLY A 197 21.81 -4.39 -33.32
C GLY A 197 21.16 -4.35 -31.93
N TYR A 198 20.02 -3.69 -31.84
CA TYR A 198 19.14 -3.74 -30.67
C TYR A 198 17.98 -4.70 -30.92
N GLN A 199 17.48 -5.32 -29.88
CA GLN A 199 16.25 -6.11 -29.92
C GLN A 199 15.18 -5.44 -29.11
N LEU A 200 14.16 -4.92 -29.78
CA LEU A 200 12.92 -4.44 -29.21
C LEU A 200 11.92 -5.59 -29.15
N MET A 201 11.10 -5.60 -28.12
CA MET A 201 10.04 -6.55 -27.98
C MET A 201 8.74 -5.90 -27.58
N HIS A 202 7.69 -6.30 -28.28
CA HIS A 202 6.31 -6.02 -27.95
C HIS A 202 5.51 -7.31 -28.01
N GLY A 203 4.72 -7.58 -27.01
CA GLY A 203 3.87 -8.76 -26.95
C GLY A 203 2.56 -8.46 -26.23
N LEU A 204 1.47 -9.00 -26.77
CA LEU A 204 0.15 -8.99 -26.18
C LEU A 204 -0.43 -10.41 -26.26
N THR A 205 -0.99 -10.89 -25.16
CA THR A 205 -1.78 -12.14 -25.10
C THR A 205 -3.01 -12.01 -24.21
#